data_ac5b3179eb00fc31c20c7546042307f0
#
_entry.id   ac5b3179eb00fc31c20c7546042307f0
#
_cell.length_a   1.000
_cell.length_b   1.000
_cell.length_c   1.000
_cell.angle_alpha   90.00
_cell.angle_beta   90.00
_cell.angle_gamma   90.00
#
_symmetry.space_group_name_H-M   'P 1'
#
loop_
_entity.id
_entity.type
_entity.pdbx_description
1 polymer ?
#
loop_
_entity_poly.entity_id
_entity_poly.type
_entity_poly.pdbx_seq_one_letter_code
_entity_poly.pdbx_strand_id
1 'polypeptide(L)'
;MNSKNIIITGTSRGIGFELVHILANQGHNVLALSRNAQPVSNLQFDNIESFAFDLGKKEDYKKVEDYVTKEWKHVDILINNAGALLNKPFAETSMEDFEHVYKTNVFGVAEMTRRVLPFLKSDGHVVTISSMGGVQGSVKFPGLSAYSSSKGAVVTLTELLAEEYKETGPSFNVLALGAVQTEMLEEAFPGYQAPTTALEMAEYIADFSLNGNKYYNGKMLQVSNSTP
;
A
#
# COMPACT_ATOMS: atom_id res chain seq x y z
N MET A 1 13.88 -10.46 -16.85
CA MET A 1 12.43 -10.59 -16.53
C MET A 1 11.67 -9.66 -17.47
N ASN A 2 10.43 -9.98 -17.86
CA ASN A 2 9.64 -9.04 -18.64
C ASN A 2 9.26 -7.83 -17.78
N SER A 3 9.30 -6.62 -18.36
CA SER A 3 8.82 -5.41 -17.69
C SER A 3 7.36 -5.57 -17.27
N LYS A 4 7.01 -5.10 -16.08
CA LYS A 4 5.65 -5.11 -15.53
C LYS A 4 5.13 -3.68 -15.35
N ASN A 5 3.83 -3.49 -15.45
CA ASN A 5 3.13 -2.25 -15.19
C ASN A 5 2.64 -2.26 -13.73
N ILE A 6 3.22 -1.41 -12.89
CA ILE A 6 3.04 -1.42 -11.43
C ILE A 6 2.49 -0.08 -10.95
N ILE A 7 1.35 -0.10 -10.26
CA ILE A 7 0.78 1.07 -9.60
C ILE A 7 1.14 1.03 -8.11
N ILE A 8 1.64 2.14 -7.57
CA ILE A 8 1.99 2.27 -6.16
C ILE A 8 1.35 3.52 -5.58
N THR A 9 0.64 3.38 -4.46
CA THR A 9 0.07 4.52 -3.73
C THR A 9 0.96 4.93 -2.55
N GLY A 10 0.99 6.23 -2.20
CA GLY A 10 1.76 6.74 -1.05
C GLY A 10 3.26 6.82 -1.30
N THR A 11 3.66 7.40 -2.44
CA THR A 11 5.04 7.35 -2.96
C THR A 11 5.89 8.60 -2.66
N SER A 12 5.39 9.56 -1.89
CA SER A 12 6.13 10.82 -1.65
C SER A 12 7.31 10.68 -0.68
N ARG A 13 7.33 9.64 0.16
CA ARG A 13 8.35 9.40 1.19
C ARG A 13 8.30 7.94 1.70
N GLY A 14 9.27 7.57 2.53
CA GLY A 14 9.33 6.28 3.22
C GLY A 14 9.30 5.08 2.27
N ILE A 15 8.64 4.00 2.68
CA ILE A 15 8.60 2.73 1.95
C ILE A 15 8.13 2.91 0.49
N GLY A 16 7.09 3.74 0.27
CA GLY A 16 6.55 3.94 -1.09
C GLY A 16 7.52 4.62 -2.04
N PHE A 17 8.34 5.56 -1.55
CA PHE A 17 9.38 6.21 -2.33
C PHE A 17 10.49 5.22 -2.72
N GLU A 18 10.96 4.40 -1.76
CA GLU A 18 11.97 3.37 -2.01
C GLU A 18 11.45 2.30 -2.98
N LEU A 19 10.18 1.88 -2.88
CA LEU A 19 9.57 0.95 -3.82
C LEU A 19 9.60 1.46 -5.26
N VAL A 20 9.28 2.73 -5.48
CA VAL A 20 9.35 3.35 -6.82
C VAL A 20 10.75 3.25 -7.37
N HIS A 21 11.75 3.62 -6.58
CA HIS A 21 13.16 3.59 -6.99
C HIS A 21 13.65 2.17 -7.31
N ILE A 22 13.35 1.20 -6.43
CA ILE A 22 13.75 -0.20 -6.62
C ILE A 22 13.14 -0.79 -7.88
N LEU A 23 11.81 -0.67 -8.05
CA LEU A 23 11.09 -1.30 -9.15
C LEU A 23 11.42 -0.66 -10.51
N ALA A 24 11.63 0.66 -10.54
CA ALA A 24 12.07 1.36 -11.74
C ALA A 24 13.50 0.95 -12.14
N ASN A 25 14.43 0.83 -11.19
CA ASN A 25 15.80 0.32 -11.45
C ASN A 25 15.81 -1.12 -11.95
N GLN A 26 14.82 -1.93 -11.60
CA GLN A 26 14.64 -3.29 -12.12
C GLN A 26 14.04 -3.33 -13.54
N GLY A 27 13.74 -2.17 -14.13
CA GLY A 27 13.21 -2.03 -15.49
C GLY A 27 11.69 -2.21 -15.60
N HIS A 28 10.94 -2.07 -14.48
CA HIS A 28 9.49 -2.07 -14.49
C HIS A 28 8.92 -0.68 -14.74
N ASN A 29 7.76 -0.58 -15.40
CA ASN A 29 7.03 0.67 -15.52
C ASN A 29 6.28 0.96 -14.23
N VAL A 30 6.49 2.11 -13.64
CA VAL A 30 5.90 2.50 -12.35
C VAL A 30 4.99 3.71 -12.50
N LEU A 31 3.73 3.57 -12.09
CA LEU A 31 2.82 4.69 -11.86
C LEU A 31 2.79 5.00 -10.36
N ALA A 32 3.43 6.09 -9.99
CA ALA A 32 3.63 6.52 -8.62
C ALA A 32 2.60 7.58 -8.21
N LEU A 33 1.76 7.25 -7.22
CA LEU A 33 0.61 8.05 -6.82
C LEU A 33 0.77 8.57 -5.40
N SER A 34 0.78 9.88 -5.23
CA SER A 34 0.79 10.54 -3.91
C SER A 34 0.29 11.98 -4.00
N ARG A 35 -0.14 12.55 -2.88
CA ARG A 35 -0.59 13.95 -2.83
C ARG A 35 0.50 14.94 -3.27
N ASN A 36 1.76 14.62 -2.94
CA ASN A 36 2.92 15.37 -3.42
C ASN A 36 3.75 14.48 -4.36
N ALA A 37 3.62 14.69 -5.67
CA ALA A 37 4.36 13.91 -6.68
C ALA A 37 5.81 14.37 -6.86
N GLN A 38 6.19 15.56 -6.36
CA GLN A 38 7.49 16.20 -6.63
C GLN A 38 8.70 15.31 -6.27
N PRO A 39 8.74 14.61 -5.11
CA PRO A 39 9.90 13.77 -4.78
C PRO A 39 10.18 12.69 -5.84
N VAL A 40 9.13 12.07 -6.37
CA VAL A 40 9.25 11.04 -7.41
C VAL A 40 9.57 11.65 -8.77
N SER A 41 8.93 12.77 -9.14
CA SER A 41 9.21 13.46 -10.41
C SER A 41 10.68 13.90 -10.54
N ASN A 42 11.38 14.10 -9.45
CA ASN A 42 12.80 14.48 -9.43
C ASN A 42 13.74 13.29 -9.72
N LEU A 43 13.26 12.05 -9.73
CA LEU A 43 14.11 10.86 -9.92
C LEU A 43 14.61 10.69 -11.37
N GLN A 44 14.00 11.35 -12.34
CA GLN A 44 14.41 11.37 -13.76
C GLN A 44 14.57 9.98 -14.39
N PHE A 45 13.62 9.07 -14.15
CA PHE A 45 13.53 7.79 -14.81
C PHE A 45 12.50 7.82 -15.94
N ASP A 46 12.83 7.29 -17.11
CA ASP A 46 11.93 7.23 -18.26
C ASP A 46 10.73 6.26 -18.06
N ASN A 47 10.88 5.30 -17.15
CA ASN A 47 9.88 4.28 -16.81
C ASN A 47 9.05 4.61 -15.56
N ILE A 48 9.10 5.84 -15.06
CA ILE A 48 8.26 6.34 -13.98
C ILE A 48 7.31 7.41 -14.50
N GLU A 49 6.03 7.24 -14.25
CA GLU A 49 5.03 8.30 -14.34
C GLU A 49 4.55 8.66 -12.93
N SER A 50 4.42 9.94 -12.64
CA SER A 50 3.90 10.39 -11.34
C SER A 50 3.01 11.62 -11.47
N PHE A 51 1.89 11.61 -10.77
CA PHE A 51 1.02 12.77 -10.64
C PHE A 51 0.38 12.89 -9.27
N ALA A 52 -0.03 14.12 -8.94
CA ALA A 52 -0.72 14.37 -7.68
C ALA A 52 -2.04 13.60 -7.61
N PHE A 53 -2.19 12.79 -6.58
CA PHE A 53 -3.31 11.89 -6.38
C PHE A 53 -3.70 11.82 -4.90
N ASP A 54 -4.97 12.07 -4.62
CA ASP A 54 -5.55 11.96 -3.28
C ASP A 54 -6.62 10.84 -3.25
N LEU A 55 -6.37 9.80 -2.48
CA LEU A 55 -7.32 8.69 -2.27
C LEU A 55 -8.71 9.15 -1.76
N GLY A 56 -8.80 10.35 -1.21
CA GLY A 56 -10.06 10.94 -0.77
C GLY A 56 -10.82 11.69 -1.86
N LYS A 57 -10.28 11.82 -3.09
CA LYS A 57 -10.89 12.59 -4.19
C LYS A 57 -11.30 11.70 -5.34
N LYS A 58 -12.60 11.63 -5.62
CA LYS A 58 -13.16 10.76 -6.67
C LYS A 58 -12.63 11.08 -8.07
N GLU A 59 -12.39 12.35 -8.36
CA GLU A 59 -11.88 12.82 -9.63
C GLU A 59 -10.45 12.34 -9.95
N ASP A 60 -9.64 12.09 -8.92
CA ASP A 60 -8.26 11.66 -9.13
C ASP A 60 -8.17 10.21 -9.65
N TYR A 61 -9.11 9.35 -9.28
CA TYR A 61 -9.14 7.96 -9.79
C TYR A 61 -9.31 7.90 -11.31
N LYS A 62 -10.05 8.87 -11.88
CA LYS A 62 -10.20 8.93 -13.34
C LYS A 62 -8.87 9.18 -14.04
N LYS A 63 -7.96 9.96 -13.47
CA LYS A 63 -6.62 10.18 -14.05
C LYS A 63 -5.85 8.86 -14.18
N VAL A 64 -5.98 7.97 -13.19
CA VAL A 64 -5.36 6.63 -13.22
C VAL A 64 -5.98 5.77 -14.31
N GLU A 65 -7.32 5.70 -14.38
CA GLU A 65 -8.05 4.95 -15.40
C GLU A 65 -7.69 5.44 -16.82
N ASP A 66 -7.67 6.77 -17.04
CA ASP A 66 -7.35 7.38 -18.31
C ASP A 66 -5.89 7.08 -18.72
N TYR A 67 -4.94 7.18 -17.78
CA TYR A 67 -3.53 6.86 -18.02
C TYR A 67 -3.35 5.38 -18.38
N VAL A 68 -3.89 4.47 -17.57
CA VAL A 68 -3.78 3.03 -17.83
C VAL A 68 -4.44 2.66 -19.16
N THR A 69 -5.60 3.23 -19.46
CA THR A 69 -6.30 2.98 -20.74
C THR A 69 -5.49 3.45 -21.94
N LYS A 70 -4.86 4.61 -21.84
CA LYS A 70 -4.14 5.23 -22.96
C LYS A 70 -2.75 4.61 -23.16
N GLU A 71 -1.98 4.47 -22.10
CA GLU A 71 -0.54 4.14 -22.18
C GLU A 71 -0.26 2.63 -21.98
N TRP A 72 -0.90 1.99 -20.99
CA TRP A 72 -0.51 0.64 -20.56
C TRP A 72 -1.42 -0.49 -21.03
N LYS A 73 -2.72 -0.22 -21.18
CA LYS A 73 -3.78 -1.20 -21.50
C LYS A 73 -4.04 -2.25 -20.40
N HIS A 74 -3.09 -2.54 -19.55
CA HIS A 74 -3.23 -3.47 -18.42
C HIS A 74 -2.32 -3.07 -17.26
N VAL A 75 -2.62 -3.62 -16.10
CA VAL A 75 -1.81 -3.53 -14.87
C VAL A 75 -1.42 -4.94 -14.45
N ASP A 76 -0.15 -5.13 -14.08
CA ASP A 76 0.32 -6.40 -13.54
C ASP A 76 0.27 -6.43 -12.02
N ILE A 77 0.58 -5.29 -11.37
CA ILE A 77 0.68 -5.22 -9.90
C ILE A 77 0.08 -3.91 -9.40
N LEU A 78 -0.74 -4.00 -8.35
CA LEU A 78 -1.19 -2.86 -7.54
C LEU A 78 -0.63 -2.98 -6.13
N ILE A 79 0.13 -1.99 -5.67
CA ILE A 79 0.63 -1.91 -4.29
C ILE A 79 -0.12 -0.79 -3.55
N ASN A 80 -1.07 -1.17 -2.71
CA ASN A 80 -1.79 -0.27 -1.81
C ASN A 80 -0.92 0.01 -0.58
N ASN A 81 0.02 0.95 -0.71
CA ASN A 81 0.96 1.32 0.35
C ASN A 81 0.56 2.59 1.11
N ALA A 82 -0.21 3.49 0.50
CA ALA A 82 -0.65 4.71 1.18
C ALA A 82 -1.33 4.43 2.52
N GLY A 83 -1.03 5.26 3.51
CA GLY A 83 -1.62 5.15 4.84
C GLY A 83 -1.67 6.48 5.57
N ALA A 84 -2.62 6.59 6.50
CA ALA A 84 -2.72 7.66 7.49
C ALA A 84 -2.62 7.03 8.88
N LEU A 85 -1.76 7.57 9.74
CA LEU A 85 -1.60 7.15 11.11
C LEU A 85 -2.06 8.27 12.04
N LEU A 86 -2.78 7.93 13.09
CA LEU A 86 -3.14 8.80 14.18
C LEU A 86 -2.76 8.12 15.49
N ASN A 87 -1.96 8.80 16.31
CA ASN A 87 -1.65 8.40 17.67
C ASN A 87 -2.33 9.39 18.64
N LYS A 88 -3.45 8.97 19.22
CA LYS A 88 -4.28 9.80 20.09
C LYS A 88 -5.06 8.90 21.07
N PRO A 89 -5.17 9.25 22.37
CA PRO A 89 -5.97 8.48 23.32
C PRO A 89 -7.40 8.26 22.81
N PHE A 90 -7.95 7.06 23.01
CA PHE A 90 -9.29 6.72 22.48
C PHE A 90 -10.38 7.69 22.95
N ALA A 91 -10.34 8.09 24.24
CA ALA A 91 -11.31 9.02 24.79
C ALA A 91 -11.30 10.42 24.13
N GLU A 92 -10.20 10.77 23.45
CA GLU A 92 -10.02 12.05 22.75
C GLU A 92 -10.18 11.91 21.23
N THR A 93 -10.25 10.66 20.71
CA THR A 93 -10.35 10.39 19.26
C THR A 93 -11.79 10.61 18.81
N SER A 94 -11.99 11.62 17.97
CA SER A 94 -13.31 11.99 17.46
C SER A 94 -13.76 11.07 16.30
N MET A 95 -15.03 11.24 15.88
CA MET A 95 -15.55 10.57 14.68
C MET A 95 -14.78 11.02 13.43
N GLU A 96 -14.48 12.29 13.32
CA GLU A 96 -13.73 12.89 12.21
C GLU A 96 -12.30 12.33 12.13
N ASP A 97 -11.67 12.07 13.28
CA ASP A 97 -10.37 11.39 13.36
C ASP A 97 -10.45 9.97 12.77
N PHE A 98 -11.49 9.20 13.13
CA PHE A 98 -11.76 7.89 12.56
C PHE A 98 -12.03 7.98 11.05
N GLU A 99 -12.90 8.88 10.62
CA GLU A 99 -13.22 9.08 9.21
C GLU A 99 -11.97 9.42 8.40
N HIS A 100 -11.10 10.30 8.90
CA HIS A 100 -9.84 10.67 8.25
C HIS A 100 -8.95 9.45 8.02
N VAL A 101 -8.74 8.62 9.04
CA VAL A 101 -7.88 7.42 8.96
C VAL A 101 -8.52 6.38 8.03
N TYR A 102 -9.82 6.10 8.19
CA TYR A 102 -10.54 5.11 7.38
C TYR A 102 -10.67 5.53 5.92
N LYS A 103 -10.81 6.83 5.66
CA LYS A 103 -10.87 7.37 4.30
C LYS A 103 -9.64 6.99 3.48
N THR A 104 -8.46 7.06 4.09
CA THR A 104 -7.21 6.68 3.42
C THR A 104 -6.98 5.17 3.48
N ASN A 105 -7.05 4.59 4.68
CA ASN A 105 -6.57 3.23 4.91
C ASN A 105 -7.54 2.14 4.44
N VAL A 106 -8.84 2.44 4.38
CA VAL A 106 -9.88 1.45 4.04
C VAL A 106 -10.59 1.83 2.75
N PHE A 107 -11.26 2.99 2.72
CA PHE A 107 -12.07 3.38 1.56
C PHE A 107 -11.20 3.67 0.34
N GLY A 108 -10.04 4.31 0.55
CA GLY A 108 -9.08 4.56 -0.52
C GLY A 108 -8.50 3.28 -1.11
N VAL A 109 -8.17 2.29 -0.27
CA VAL A 109 -7.69 0.96 -0.71
C VAL A 109 -8.78 0.24 -1.49
N ALA A 110 -10.00 0.21 -0.98
CA ALA A 110 -11.14 -0.43 -1.65
C ALA A 110 -11.44 0.22 -3.01
N GLU A 111 -11.52 1.56 -3.05
CA GLU A 111 -11.83 2.27 -4.30
C GLU A 111 -10.68 2.16 -5.32
N MET A 112 -9.41 2.27 -4.90
CA MET A 112 -8.27 2.09 -5.80
C MET A 112 -8.29 0.68 -6.40
N THR A 113 -8.45 -0.34 -5.57
CA THR A 113 -8.53 -1.73 -6.03
C THR A 113 -9.68 -1.92 -7.02
N ARG A 114 -10.88 -1.41 -6.70
CA ARG A 114 -12.06 -1.50 -7.55
C ARG A 114 -11.86 -0.82 -8.92
N ARG A 115 -11.18 0.33 -8.95
CA ARG A 115 -10.92 1.08 -10.19
C ARG A 115 -9.86 0.43 -11.07
N VAL A 116 -8.86 -0.19 -10.45
CA VAL A 116 -7.76 -0.84 -11.17
C VAL A 116 -8.13 -2.27 -11.60
N LEU A 117 -9.06 -2.93 -10.90
CA LEU A 117 -9.46 -4.31 -11.13
C LEU A 117 -9.78 -4.65 -12.60
N PRO A 118 -10.52 -3.82 -13.39
CA PRO A 118 -10.79 -4.11 -14.79
C PRO A 118 -9.55 -4.16 -15.70
N PHE A 119 -8.43 -3.62 -15.23
CA PHE A 119 -7.16 -3.59 -15.97
C PHE A 119 -6.18 -4.66 -15.47
N LEU A 120 -6.45 -5.29 -14.32
CA LEU A 120 -5.60 -6.33 -13.76
C LEU A 120 -5.73 -7.63 -14.56
N LYS A 121 -4.60 -8.24 -14.85
CA LYS A 121 -4.56 -9.58 -15.45
C LYS A 121 -4.97 -10.65 -14.44
N SER A 122 -5.39 -11.80 -14.92
CA SER A 122 -5.71 -12.97 -14.06
C SER A 122 -4.49 -13.49 -13.29
N ASP A 123 -3.27 -13.29 -13.83
CA ASP A 123 -1.99 -13.60 -13.17
C ASP A 123 -1.39 -12.39 -12.42
N GLY A 124 -2.16 -11.31 -12.28
CA GLY A 124 -1.76 -10.10 -11.58
C GLY A 124 -1.70 -10.26 -10.06
N HIS A 125 -1.21 -9.23 -9.39
CA HIS A 125 -1.05 -9.24 -7.92
C HIS A 125 -1.49 -7.92 -7.30
N VAL A 126 -2.38 -7.98 -6.32
CA VAL A 126 -2.74 -6.85 -5.45
C VAL A 126 -2.11 -7.08 -4.08
N VAL A 127 -1.19 -6.21 -3.70
CA VAL A 127 -0.51 -6.25 -2.40
C VAL A 127 -0.96 -5.06 -1.56
N THR A 128 -1.59 -5.34 -0.42
CA THR A 128 -2.04 -4.31 0.52
C THR A 128 -1.13 -4.24 1.72
N ILE A 129 -0.66 -3.05 2.06
CA ILE A 129 0.20 -2.83 3.23
C ILE A 129 -0.68 -2.58 4.46
N SER A 130 -0.62 -3.53 5.39
CA SER A 130 -1.25 -3.46 6.70
C SER A 130 -0.19 -3.26 7.79
N SER A 131 -0.52 -3.55 9.03
CA SER A 131 0.35 -3.41 10.20
C SER A 131 0.10 -4.54 11.17
N MET A 132 1.10 -4.92 11.93
CA MET A 132 0.96 -5.83 13.07
C MET A 132 -0.13 -5.35 14.05
N GLY A 133 -0.31 -4.04 14.20
CA GLY A 133 -1.42 -3.49 14.99
C GLY A 133 -2.82 -3.90 14.53
N GLY A 134 -3.00 -4.25 13.24
CA GLY A 134 -4.24 -4.75 12.66
C GLY A 134 -4.45 -6.26 12.81
N VAL A 135 -3.42 -7.02 13.18
CA VAL A 135 -3.48 -8.50 13.31
C VAL A 135 -4.18 -8.88 14.60
N GLN A 136 -5.16 -9.79 14.53
CA GLN A 136 -5.83 -10.30 15.71
C GLN A 136 -4.84 -11.07 16.60
N GLY A 137 -4.88 -10.83 17.92
CA GLY A 137 -4.00 -11.46 18.88
C GLY A 137 -2.59 -10.86 18.98
N SER A 138 -2.21 -9.92 18.12
CA SER A 138 -0.94 -9.20 18.26
C SER A 138 -0.98 -8.19 19.42
N VAL A 139 0.20 -7.77 19.88
CA VAL A 139 0.32 -6.66 20.85
C VAL A 139 -0.34 -5.40 20.30
N LYS A 140 -1.12 -4.73 21.14
CA LYS A 140 -1.80 -3.47 20.80
C LYS A 140 -1.13 -2.30 21.52
N PHE A 141 -1.02 -1.18 20.81
CA PHE A 141 -0.44 0.04 21.34
C PHE A 141 -1.54 1.05 21.65
N PRO A 142 -1.61 1.56 22.91
CA PRO A 142 -2.52 2.66 23.23
C PRO A 142 -2.35 3.85 22.28
N GLY A 143 -3.46 4.52 21.95
CA GLY A 143 -3.46 5.65 21.03
C GLY A 143 -3.67 5.29 19.55
N LEU A 144 -3.58 4.01 19.17
CA LEU A 144 -3.70 3.57 17.77
C LEU A 144 -5.08 2.98 17.42
N SER A 145 -6.15 3.34 18.13
CA SER A 145 -7.48 2.74 17.93
C SER A 145 -7.99 2.85 16.49
N ALA A 146 -8.01 4.05 15.91
CA ALA A 146 -8.44 4.28 14.54
C ALA A 146 -7.49 3.63 13.52
N TYR A 147 -6.18 3.76 13.74
CA TYR A 147 -5.17 3.16 12.86
C TYR A 147 -5.25 1.63 12.83
N SER A 148 -5.12 1.00 14.00
CA SER A 148 -5.08 -0.46 14.09
C SER A 148 -6.36 -1.12 13.60
N SER A 149 -7.53 -0.55 13.92
CA SER A 149 -8.81 -1.07 13.42
C SER A 149 -8.92 -0.93 11.89
N SER A 150 -8.46 0.18 11.31
CA SER A 150 -8.43 0.34 9.86
C SER A 150 -7.49 -0.67 9.16
N LYS A 151 -6.35 -0.98 9.79
CA LYS A 151 -5.40 -1.98 9.27
C LYS A 151 -5.92 -3.42 9.40
N GLY A 152 -6.76 -3.70 10.41
CA GLY A 152 -7.52 -4.96 10.51
C GLY A 152 -8.60 -5.09 9.43
N ALA A 153 -9.30 -3.99 9.13
CA ALA A 153 -10.35 -3.98 8.10
C ALA A 153 -9.81 -4.37 6.71
N VAL A 154 -8.63 -3.91 6.32
CA VAL A 154 -8.05 -4.27 5.01
C VAL A 154 -7.50 -5.68 4.96
N VAL A 155 -7.18 -6.32 6.08
CA VAL A 155 -6.88 -7.75 6.13
C VAL A 155 -8.11 -8.54 5.69
N THR A 156 -9.25 -8.32 6.35
CA THR A 156 -10.51 -9.00 6.00
C THR A 156 -10.96 -8.69 4.57
N LEU A 157 -10.82 -7.43 4.11
CA LEU A 157 -11.15 -7.06 2.74
C LEU A 157 -10.28 -7.85 1.73
N THR A 158 -8.99 -7.98 1.97
CA THR A 158 -8.06 -8.71 1.10
C THR A 158 -8.42 -10.19 1.00
N GLU A 159 -8.73 -10.84 2.13
CA GLU A 159 -9.16 -12.24 2.20
C GLU A 159 -10.46 -12.46 1.41
N LEU A 160 -11.43 -11.54 1.55
CA LEU A 160 -12.70 -11.61 0.83
C LEU A 160 -12.51 -11.46 -0.68
N LEU A 161 -11.72 -10.47 -1.14
CA LEU A 161 -11.45 -10.27 -2.55
C LEU A 161 -10.70 -11.45 -3.18
N ALA A 162 -9.79 -12.07 -2.45
CA ALA A 162 -9.10 -13.27 -2.92
C ALA A 162 -10.06 -14.45 -3.16
N GLU A 163 -11.08 -14.61 -2.32
CA GLU A 163 -12.10 -15.64 -2.52
C GLU A 163 -13.07 -15.27 -3.66
N GLU A 164 -13.50 -14.02 -3.73
CA GLU A 164 -14.42 -13.54 -4.75
C GLU A 164 -13.86 -13.66 -6.17
N TYR A 165 -12.55 -13.42 -6.34
CA TYR A 165 -11.87 -13.40 -7.64
C TYR A 165 -10.97 -14.61 -7.91
N LYS A 166 -11.02 -15.66 -7.08
CA LYS A 166 -10.08 -16.79 -7.14
C LYS A 166 -10.00 -17.52 -8.49
N GLU A 167 -11.10 -17.56 -9.22
CA GLU A 167 -11.19 -18.29 -10.50
C GLU A 167 -10.85 -17.40 -11.72
N THR A 168 -10.98 -16.09 -11.60
CA THR A 168 -10.97 -15.20 -12.77
C THR A 168 -10.08 -13.97 -12.61
N GLY A 169 -9.68 -13.65 -11.41
CA GLY A 169 -9.00 -12.40 -11.09
C GLY A 169 -7.53 -12.56 -10.68
N PRO A 170 -6.91 -11.45 -10.28
CA PRO A 170 -5.57 -11.45 -9.72
C PRO A 170 -5.52 -12.11 -8.33
N SER A 171 -4.32 -12.40 -7.86
CA SER A 171 -4.10 -12.74 -6.45
C SER A 171 -4.13 -11.50 -5.56
N PHE A 172 -4.71 -11.65 -4.36
CA PHE A 172 -4.78 -10.59 -3.35
C PHE A 172 -4.06 -11.05 -2.09
N ASN A 173 -3.07 -10.30 -1.64
CA ASN A 173 -2.36 -10.60 -0.40
C ASN A 173 -2.14 -9.33 0.43
N VAL A 174 -1.96 -9.51 1.74
CA VAL A 174 -1.71 -8.40 2.65
C VAL A 174 -0.45 -8.66 3.47
N LEU A 175 0.39 -7.64 3.58
CA LEU A 175 1.59 -7.65 4.40
C LEU A 175 1.35 -6.82 5.66
N ALA A 176 1.34 -7.49 6.82
CA ALA A 176 1.21 -6.86 8.12
C ALA A 176 2.60 -6.53 8.65
N LEU A 177 3.03 -5.28 8.47
CA LEU A 177 4.38 -4.85 8.80
C LEU A 177 4.53 -4.58 10.31
N GLY A 178 5.69 -4.94 10.85
CA GLY A 178 6.19 -4.43 12.13
C GLY A 178 6.60 -2.96 12.03
N ALA A 179 7.36 -2.49 13.02
CA ALA A 179 7.88 -1.12 13.01
C ALA A 179 8.97 -0.97 11.94
N VAL A 180 8.80 0.05 11.09
CA VAL A 180 9.75 0.44 10.03
C VAL A 180 10.12 1.90 10.19
N GLN A 181 11.41 2.21 10.17
CA GLN A 181 11.92 3.58 10.33
C GLN A 181 11.51 4.43 9.14
N THR A 182 10.50 5.24 9.35
CA THR A 182 9.90 6.15 8.37
C THR A 182 9.53 7.46 9.04
N GLU A 183 9.34 8.51 8.26
CA GLU A 183 8.86 9.80 8.76
C GLU A 183 7.47 9.66 9.45
N MET A 184 6.61 8.79 8.95
CA MET A 184 5.30 8.52 9.57
C MET A 184 5.45 7.93 10.97
N LEU A 185 6.42 7.03 11.18
CA LEU A 185 6.70 6.45 12.50
C LEU A 185 7.28 7.51 13.44
N GLU A 186 8.23 8.29 12.99
CA GLU A 186 8.85 9.36 13.78
C GLU A 186 7.84 10.44 14.19
N GLU A 187 6.93 10.83 13.29
CA GLU A 187 5.84 11.77 13.58
C GLU A 187 4.88 11.22 14.65
N ALA A 188 4.61 9.90 14.64
CA ALA A 188 3.69 9.27 15.59
C ALA A 188 4.34 8.88 16.92
N PHE A 189 5.63 8.57 16.92
CA PHE A 189 6.42 8.09 18.06
C PHE A 189 7.81 8.75 18.06
N PRO A 190 7.91 10.05 18.37
CA PRO A 190 9.18 10.78 18.33
C PRO A 190 10.26 10.11 19.16
N GLY A 191 11.44 9.91 18.55
CA GLY A 191 12.61 9.30 19.20
C GLY A 191 12.60 7.77 19.27
N TYR A 192 11.55 7.10 18.80
CA TYR A 192 11.56 5.64 18.67
C TYR A 192 12.42 5.21 17.47
N GLN A 193 13.32 4.25 17.69
CA GLN A 193 14.17 3.68 16.63
C GLN A 193 13.65 2.31 16.22
N ALA A 194 13.17 2.20 15.00
CA ALA A 194 12.70 0.92 14.46
C ALA A 194 13.90 0.06 14.00
N PRO A 195 13.79 -1.28 14.11
CA PRO A 195 14.88 -2.19 13.74
C PRO A 195 15.07 -2.33 12.22
N THR A 196 14.08 -1.94 11.42
CA THR A 196 14.06 -2.11 9.95
C THR A 196 13.95 -0.75 9.29
N THR A 197 14.78 -0.48 8.32
CA THR A 197 14.73 0.74 7.51
C THR A 197 13.63 0.70 6.46
N ALA A 198 13.25 1.86 5.91
CA ALA A 198 12.32 1.95 4.80
C ALA A 198 12.82 1.20 3.56
N LEU A 199 14.13 1.28 3.27
CA LEU A 199 14.76 0.60 2.13
C LEU A 199 14.68 -0.92 2.27
N GLU A 200 15.13 -1.49 3.40
CA GLU A 200 15.07 -2.95 3.64
C GLU A 200 13.64 -3.50 3.52
N MET A 201 12.67 -2.78 4.05
CA MET A 201 11.27 -3.19 3.94
C MET A 201 10.75 -3.07 2.50
N ALA A 202 11.16 -2.03 1.77
CA ALA A 202 10.78 -1.86 0.37
C ALA A 202 11.39 -2.96 -0.53
N GLU A 203 12.61 -3.40 -0.29
CA GLU A 203 13.23 -4.53 -0.99
C GLU A 203 12.39 -5.81 -0.81
N TYR A 204 11.98 -6.12 0.42
CA TYR A 204 11.11 -7.26 0.69
C TYR A 204 9.75 -7.14 -0.01
N ILE A 205 9.09 -5.97 0.09
CA ILE A 205 7.78 -5.74 -0.54
C ILE A 205 7.88 -5.83 -2.06
N ALA A 206 8.96 -5.30 -2.67
CA ALA A 206 9.19 -5.38 -4.10
C ALA A 206 9.30 -6.83 -4.56
N ASP A 207 10.16 -7.65 -3.91
CA ASP A 207 10.29 -9.08 -4.24
C ASP A 207 8.97 -9.83 -4.05
N PHE A 208 8.28 -9.62 -2.93
CA PHE A 208 6.99 -10.24 -2.68
C PHE A 208 5.94 -9.83 -3.73
N SER A 209 5.89 -8.57 -4.11
CA SER A 209 4.95 -8.07 -5.12
C SER A 209 5.17 -8.70 -6.49
N LEU A 210 6.43 -8.98 -6.86
CA LEU A 210 6.81 -9.60 -8.12
C LEU A 210 6.59 -11.11 -8.15
N ASN A 211 6.72 -11.80 -7.01
CA ASN A 211 6.83 -13.26 -6.94
C ASN A 211 5.82 -13.94 -6.01
N GLY A 212 5.24 -13.23 -5.05
CA GLY A 212 4.39 -13.81 -4.00
C GLY A 212 3.10 -14.45 -4.51
N ASN A 213 2.51 -13.93 -5.58
CA ASN A 213 1.31 -14.47 -6.20
C ASN A 213 1.45 -15.92 -6.72
N LYS A 214 2.68 -16.40 -6.92
CA LYS A 214 2.97 -17.79 -7.29
C LYS A 214 2.63 -18.78 -6.17
N TYR A 215 2.65 -18.33 -4.92
CA TYR A 215 2.53 -19.17 -3.73
C TYR A 215 1.34 -18.79 -2.83
N TYR A 216 0.88 -17.53 -2.94
CA TYR A 216 -0.09 -16.96 -2.02
C TYR A 216 -1.25 -16.30 -2.75
N ASN A 217 -2.46 -16.58 -2.26
CA ASN A 217 -3.69 -15.86 -2.56
C ASN A 217 -4.54 -15.84 -1.30
N GLY A 218 -5.07 -14.68 -0.91
CA GLY A 218 -5.86 -14.49 0.31
C GLY A 218 -5.06 -14.61 1.59
N LYS A 219 -3.72 -14.35 1.55
CA LYS A 219 -2.88 -14.54 2.72
C LYS A 219 -2.48 -13.21 3.36
N MET A 220 -2.59 -13.18 4.68
CA MET A 220 -1.96 -12.18 5.53
C MET A 220 -0.62 -12.74 6.02
N LEU A 221 0.48 -12.05 5.63
CA LEU A 221 1.82 -12.38 6.08
C LEU A 221 2.29 -11.34 7.11
N GLN A 222 2.72 -11.83 8.27
CA GLN A 222 3.32 -11.00 9.31
C GLN A 222 4.79 -10.77 8.96
N VAL A 223 5.14 -9.51 8.68
CA VAL A 223 6.51 -9.10 8.31
C VAL A 223 7.11 -8.32 9.46
N SER A 224 7.55 -9.05 10.46
CA SER A 224 8.14 -8.50 11.68
C SER A 224 9.08 -9.52 12.30
N ASN A 225 10.23 -9.06 12.79
CA ASN A 225 11.18 -9.86 13.56
C ASN A 225 10.95 -9.76 15.08
N SER A 226 10.05 -8.90 15.52
CA SER A 226 9.59 -8.84 16.91
C SER A 226 8.35 -9.69 17.06
N THR A 227 8.37 -10.57 18.05
CA THR A 227 7.17 -11.34 18.43
C THR A 227 6.16 -10.38 19.02
N PRO A 228 4.95 -10.34 18.52
CA PRO A 228 3.88 -9.54 19.13
C PRO A 228 3.51 -10.11 20.51
#